data_667a826a89cbbe8caa0d4f504af35463
#
_entry.id   667a826a89cbbe8caa0d4f504af35463
#
_cell.length_a   1.000
_cell.length_b   1.000
_cell.length_c   1.000
_cell.angle_alpha   90.00
_cell.angle_beta   90.00
_cell.angle_gamma   90.00
#
_symmetry.space_group_name_H-M   'P 1'
#
loop_
_entity.id
_entity.type
_entity.pdbx_description
1 polymer ?
#
loop_
_entity_poly.entity_id
_entity_poly.type
_entity_poly.pdbx_seq_one_letter_code
_entity_poly.pdbx_strand_id
1 'polypeptide(L)'
;MAGIGLAVGYVSAADAHHAVNAQFDVTKSVVIKGTLVKVDWQNPHAWFWFDVTLPDGSVQRWGTETVGPNGLRRIGLSDRRLFNYGDVYEVELNPDRSGKFLGFTNAFKFPDGRYIKVGFIDAQGNGIEPPAGVGIPAAPGAGGGGGGGGF
;
A
#
# COMPACT_ATOMS: atom_id res chain seq x y z
N MET A 1 22.40 44.68 5.57
CA MET A 1 22.08 43.45 4.81
C MET A 1 21.30 42.54 5.77
N ALA A 2 19.99 42.39 5.50
CA ALA A 2 19.12 41.52 6.32
C ALA A 2 19.07 40.14 5.63
N GLY A 3 19.59 39.11 6.30
CA GLY A 3 19.53 37.73 5.82
C GLY A 3 18.15 37.15 6.09
N ILE A 4 17.45 36.77 5.03
CA ILE A 4 16.18 36.01 5.13
C ILE A 4 16.57 34.55 5.32
N GLY A 5 16.42 34.07 6.57
CA GLY A 5 16.57 32.67 6.91
C GLY A 5 15.39 31.86 6.35
N LEU A 6 15.65 30.95 5.42
CA LEU A 6 14.68 30.01 4.91
C LEU A 6 14.46 28.91 5.96
N ALA A 7 13.36 28.95 6.70
CA ALA A 7 12.99 27.88 7.61
C ALA A 7 12.45 26.71 6.78
N VAL A 8 13.25 25.66 6.61
CA VAL A 8 12.81 24.39 6.04
C VAL A 8 12.06 23.64 7.14
N GLY A 9 10.73 23.63 7.05
CA GLY A 9 9.89 22.88 7.97
C GLY A 9 10.06 21.38 7.76
N TYR A 10 10.56 20.66 8.77
CA TYR A 10 10.55 19.20 8.81
C TYR A 10 9.14 18.75 9.18
N VAL A 11 8.44 18.10 8.24
CA VAL A 11 7.20 17.37 8.56
C VAL A 11 7.60 16.12 9.35
N SER A 12 7.12 15.98 10.57
CA SER A 12 7.43 14.82 11.41
C SER A 12 6.69 13.57 10.92
N ALA A 13 7.24 12.38 11.19
CA ALA A 13 6.57 11.12 10.87
C ALA A 13 5.18 11.00 11.54
N ALA A 14 4.99 11.59 12.69
CA ALA A 14 3.71 11.63 13.39
C ALA A 14 2.63 12.41 12.60
N ASP A 15 2.99 13.51 11.96
CA ASP A 15 2.05 14.28 11.14
C ASP A 15 1.61 13.51 9.90
N ALA A 16 2.51 12.73 9.28
CA ALA A 16 2.18 11.87 8.16
C ALA A 16 1.19 10.76 8.54
N HIS A 17 1.35 10.14 9.71
CA HIS A 17 0.40 9.13 10.22
C HIS A 17 -0.98 9.72 10.49
N HIS A 18 -1.06 10.92 11.06
CA HIS A 18 -2.33 11.62 11.29
C HIS A 18 -3.04 11.93 9.96
N ALA A 19 -2.31 12.34 8.94
CA ALA A 19 -2.87 12.62 7.62
C ALA A 19 -3.46 11.37 6.95
N VAL A 20 -2.79 10.22 7.02
CA VAL A 20 -3.29 8.95 6.47
C VAL A 20 -4.58 8.53 7.16
N ASN A 21 -4.62 8.54 8.50
CA ASN A 21 -5.83 8.17 9.26
C ASN A 21 -7.01 9.14 9.04
N ALA A 22 -6.73 10.39 8.71
CA ALA A 22 -7.76 11.37 8.39
C ALA A 22 -8.41 11.10 7.03
N GLN A 23 -7.62 10.67 6.05
CA GLN A 23 -8.08 10.43 4.68
C GLN A 23 -8.61 9.01 4.48
N PHE A 24 -7.90 7.99 4.97
CA PHE A 24 -8.22 6.59 4.74
C PHE A 24 -8.89 5.94 5.95
N ASP A 25 -9.81 5.01 5.69
CA ASP A 25 -10.50 4.25 6.74
C ASP A 25 -9.67 3.02 7.12
N VAL A 26 -8.76 3.20 8.07
CA VAL A 26 -7.86 2.13 8.55
C VAL A 26 -8.59 0.99 9.27
N THR A 27 -9.89 1.14 9.55
CA THR A 27 -10.71 0.05 10.11
C THR A 27 -11.26 -0.88 9.04
N LYS A 28 -11.11 -0.54 7.76
CA LYS A 28 -11.56 -1.32 6.62
C LYS A 28 -10.38 -1.77 5.78
N SER A 29 -10.45 -2.99 5.28
CA SER A 29 -9.54 -3.52 4.28
C SER A 29 -10.33 -3.94 3.05
N VAL A 30 -9.86 -3.53 1.88
CA VAL A 30 -10.42 -3.87 0.57
C VAL A 30 -9.30 -4.45 -0.27
N VAL A 31 -9.62 -5.48 -1.06
CA VAL A 31 -8.69 -6.02 -2.06
C VAL A 31 -9.19 -5.63 -3.43
N ILE A 32 -8.36 -4.92 -4.18
CA ILE A 32 -8.60 -4.66 -5.60
C ILE A 32 -7.69 -5.57 -6.44
N LYS A 33 -8.17 -5.99 -7.61
CA LYS A 33 -7.38 -6.69 -8.62
C LYS A 33 -7.39 -5.86 -9.88
N GLY A 34 -6.23 -5.35 -10.26
CA GLY A 34 -6.13 -4.39 -11.35
C GLY A 34 -4.82 -4.46 -12.10
N THR A 35 -4.85 -3.95 -13.33
CA THR A 35 -3.67 -3.81 -14.18
C THR A 35 -2.91 -2.55 -13.79
N LEU A 36 -1.62 -2.68 -13.50
CA LEU A 36 -0.77 -1.54 -13.19
C LEU A 36 -0.56 -0.68 -14.44
N VAL A 37 -0.91 0.59 -14.36
CA VAL A 37 -0.81 1.53 -15.49
C VAL A 37 0.17 2.67 -15.26
N LYS A 38 0.46 3.02 -13.99
CA LYS A 38 1.39 4.10 -13.66
C LYS A 38 1.94 3.96 -12.26
N VAL A 39 3.17 4.42 -12.04
CA VAL A 39 3.75 4.62 -10.70
C VAL A 39 4.39 6.00 -10.64
N ASP A 40 3.98 6.78 -9.66
CA ASP A 40 4.58 8.08 -9.33
C ASP A 40 5.53 7.90 -8.14
N TRP A 41 6.82 7.83 -8.42
CA TRP A 41 7.88 7.69 -7.42
C TRP A 41 8.27 9.04 -6.84
N GLN A 42 7.57 9.49 -5.83
CA GLN A 42 7.83 10.79 -5.20
C GLN A 42 7.85 10.69 -3.68
N ASN A 43 8.49 11.64 -3.03
CA ASN A 43 8.46 11.83 -1.58
C ASN A 43 7.36 12.82 -1.21
N PRO A 44 6.72 12.67 -0.05
CA PRO A 44 6.93 11.63 0.96
C PRO A 44 6.26 10.29 0.64
N HIS A 45 5.36 10.22 -0.33
CA HIS A 45 4.57 9.03 -0.65
C HIS A 45 4.64 8.71 -2.13
N ALA A 46 4.79 7.41 -2.46
CA ALA A 46 4.66 6.91 -3.81
C ALA A 46 3.20 6.53 -4.11
N TRP A 47 2.80 6.70 -5.37
CA TRP A 47 1.46 6.38 -5.82
C TRP A 47 1.49 5.34 -6.94
N PHE A 48 0.63 4.34 -6.82
CA PHE A 48 0.43 3.30 -7.81
C PHE A 48 -0.98 3.40 -8.37
N TRP A 49 -1.12 3.33 -9.69
CA TRP A 49 -2.39 3.47 -10.37
C TRP A 49 -2.75 2.20 -11.10
N PHE A 50 -3.95 1.67 -10.82
CA PHE A 50 -4.43 0.42 -11.36
C PHE A 50 -5.76 0.62 -12.09
N ASP A 51 -5.90 -0.02 -13.25
CA ASP A 51 -7.17 -0.16 -13.93
C ASP A 51 -7.85 -1.47 -13.49
N VAL A 52 -8.98 -1.33 -12.81
CA VAL A 52 -9.80 -2.43 -12.29
C VAL A 52 -10.98 -2.63 -13.22
N THR A 53 -11.10 -3.80 -13.83
CA THR A 53 -12.26 -4.16 -14.65
C THR A 53 -13.39 -4.64 -13.75
N LEU A 54 -14.54 -3.99 -13.84
CA LEU A 54 -15.75 -4.33 -13.10
C LEU A 54 -16.53 -5.46 -13.81
N PRO A 55 -17.48 -6.13 -13.11
CA PRO A 55 -18.26 -7.22 -13.70
C PRO A 55 -19.07 -6.84 -14.95
N ASP A 56 -19.43 -5.56 -15.10
CA ASP A 56 -20.11 -5.02 -16.27
C ASP A 56 -19.17 -4.70 -17.45
N GLY A 57 -17.88 -4.96 -17.28
CA GLY A 57 -16.84 -4.69 -18.28
C GLY A 57 -16.31 -3.25 -18.27
N SER A 58 -16.87 -2.37 -17.46
CA SER A 58 -16.34 -1.01 -17.30
C SER A 58 -15.00 -1.04 -16.54
N VAL A 59 -14.20 -0.01 -16.77
CA VAL A 59 -12.88 0.13 -16.14
C VAL A 59 -12.90 1.28 -15.16
N GLN A 60 -12.45 1.00 -13.95
CA GLN A 60 -12.34 1.97 -12.89
C GLN A 60 -10.90 2.16 -12.47
N ARG A 61 -10.40 3.39 -12.53
CA ARG A 61 -9.02 3.69 -12.11
C ARG A 61 -8.94 3.91 -10.61
N TRP A 62 -8.11 3.12 -9.95
CA TRP A 62 -7.76 3.24 -8.55
C TRP A 62 -6.37 3.83 -8.38
N GLY A 63 -6.24 4.81 -7.47
CA GLY A 63 -4.96 5.32 -6.98
C GLY A 63 -4.66 4.72 -5.61
N THR A 64 -3.48 4.11 -5.44
CA THR A 64 -3.09 3.54 -4.16
C THR A 64 -1.81 4.22 -3.66
N GLU A 65 -1.92 4.86 -2.51
CA GLU A 65 -0.82 5.55 -1.84
C GLU A 65 0.00 4.56 -1.02
N THR A 66 1.31 4.74 -0.98
CA THR A 66 2.22 3.95 -0.15
C THR A 66 3.18 4.87 0.59
N VAL A 67 4.05 4.28 1.42
CA VAL A 67 5.25 4.96 1.90
C VAL A 67 6.11 5.41 0.72
N GLY A 68 6.92 6.43 0.92
CA GLY A 68 7.78 6.96 -0.14
C GLY A 68 8.88 5.99 -0.58
N PRO A 69 9.64 6.33 -1.63
CA PRO A 69 10.68 5.46 -2.22
C PRO A 69 11.69 4.94 -1.21
N ASN A 70 12.04 5.72 -0.20
CA ASN A 70 12.95 5.28 0.86
C ASN A 70 12.34 4.20 1.76
N GLY A 71 11.05 4.29 2.07
CA GLY A 71 10.31 3.27 2.80
C GLY A 71 10.22 1.98 1.99
N LEU A 72 9.82 2.08 0.73
CA LEU A 72 9.74 0.95 -0.19
C LEU A 72 11.10 0.23 -0.33
N ARG A 73 12.21 0.98 -0.36
CA ARG A 73 13.55 0.40 -0.42
C ARG A 73 13.87 -0.47 0.78
N ARG A 74 13.45 -0.07 1.99
CA ARG A 74 13.71 -0.83 3.23
C ARG A 74 13.06 -2.22 3.23
N ILE A 75 11.96 -2.38 2.51
CA ILE A 75 11.24 -3.65 2.35
C ILE A 75 11.54 -4.37 1.04
N GLY A 76 12.59 -3.96 0.33
CA GLY A 76 13.02 -4.61 -0.91
C GLY A 76 12.25 -4.22 -2.16
N LEU A 77 11.41 -3.19 -2.11
CA LEU A 77 10.59 -2.72 -3.24
C LEU A 77 11.18 -1.48 -3.94
N SER A 78 12.49 -1.28 -3.88
CA SER A 78 13.15 -0.13 -4.52
C SER A 78 13.43 -0.33 -6.01
N ASP A 79 13.48 -1.56 -6.48
CA ASP A 79 13.69 -1.82 -7.89
C ASP A 79 12.42 -1.59 -8.67
N ARG A 80 12.41 -0.52 -9.47
CA ARG A 80 11.26 -0.15 -10.33
C ARG A 80 10.89 -1.26 -11.31
N ARG A 81 11.82 -2.14 -11.67
CA ARG A 81 11.59 -3.30 -12.53
C ARG A 81 10.74 -4.39 -11.91
N LEU A 82 10.50 -4.33 -10.59
CA LEU A 82 9.56 -5.22 -9.91
C LEU A 82 8.10 -4.90 -10.28
N PHE A 83 7.84 -3.68 -10.74
CA PHE A 83 6.52 -3.19 -11.09
C PHE A 83 6.41 -2.99 -12.60
N ASN A 84 5.92 -4.00 -13.30
CA ASN A 84 5.74 -3.95 -14.74
C ASN A 84 4.37 -3.37 -15.09
N TYR A 85 4.35 -2.38 -15.94
CA TYR A 85 3.09 -1.85 -16.50
C TYR A 85 2.43 -2.90 -17.38
N GLY A 86 1.12 -3.04 -17.26
CA GLY A 86 0.35 -4.06 -17.95
C GLY A 86 0.18 -5.37 -17.18
N ASP A 87 0.97 -5.62 -16.15
CA ASP A 87 0.78 -6.77 -15.27
C ASP A 87 -0.37 -6.55 -14.28
N VAL A 88 -1.00 -7.66 -13.87
CA VAL A 88 -2.13 -7.66 -12.92
C VAL A 88 -1.62 -7.91 -11.51
N TYR A 89 -2.01 -7.04 -10.60
CA TYR A 89 -1.70 -7.12 -9.17
C TYR A 89 -2.99 -7.25 -8.36
N GLU A 90 -2.90 -7.91 -7.21
CA GLU A 90 -3.90 -7.76 -6.16
C GLU A 90 -3.32 -6.81 -5.09
N VAL A 91 -4.08 -5.78 -4.73
CA VAL A 91 -3.63 -4.76 -3.79
C VAL A 91 -4.59 -4.73 -2.62
N GLU A 92 -4.10 -5.02 -1.43
CA GLU A 92 -4.82 -4.82 -0.19
C GLU A 92 -4.62 -3.39 0.27
N LEU A 93 -5.71 -2.70 0.57
CA LEU A 93 -5.68 -1.28 0.91
C LEU A 93 -6.78 -0.87 1.90
N ASN A 94 -6.53 0.21 2.61
CA ASN A 94 -7.54 0.93 3.38
C ASN A 94 -8.21 1.97 2.46
N PRO A 95 -9.54 1.92 2.24
CA PRO A 95 -10.20 2.78 1.27
C PRO A 95 -10.31 4.24 1.76
N ASP A 96 -10.40 5.16 0.82
CA ASP A 96 -10.68 6.58 1.09
C ASP A 96 -12.06 6.75 1.75
N ARG A 97 -12.12 7.56 2.81
CA ARG A 97 -13.35 7.80 3.59
C ARG A 97 -14.45 8.49 2.80
N SER A 98 -14.09 9.26 1.78
CA SER A 98 -15.04 9.99 0.93
C SER A 98 -15.63 9.13 -0.18
N GLY A 99 -15.24 7.85 -0.29
CA GLY A 99 -15.71 6.93 -1.33
C GLY A 99 -15.06 7.13 -2.70
N LYS A 100 -13.98 7.88 -2.78
CA LYS A 100 -13.17 7.96 -4.00
C LYS A 100 -12.44 6.64 -4.23
N PHE A 101 -12.10 6.35 -5.49
CA PHE A 101 -11.30 5.18 -5.86
C PHE A 101 -9.82 5.41 -5.53
N LEU A 102 -9.58 5.64 -4.25
CA LEU A 102 -8.27 5.85 -3.66
C LEU A 102 -8.14 4.94 -2.44
N GLY A 103 -6.90 4.60 -2.09
CA GLY A 103 -6.63 3.84 -0.88
C GLY A 103 -5.19 3.93 -0.43
N PHE A 104 -4.95 3.61 0.84
CA PHE A 104 -3.60 3.43 1.37
C PHE A 104 -3.23 1.96 1.34
N THR A 105 -2.12 1.63 0.69
CA THR A 105 -1.70 0.24 0.43
C THR A 105 -1.17 -0.43 1.69
N ASN A 106 -1.73 -1.59 2.03
CA ASN A 106 -1.25 -2.47 3.09
C ASN A 106 -0.35 -3.58 2.56
N ALA A 107 -0.65 -4.11 1.37
CA ALA A 107 0.14 -5.15 0.74
C ALA A 107 -0.04 -5.19 -0.79
N PHE A 108 0.98 -5.71 -1.47
CA PHE A 108 0.91 -6.11 -2.87
C PHE A 108 1.03 -7.63 -2.98
N LYS A 109 0.16 -8.24 -3.79
CA LYS A 109 0.38 -9.57 -4.33
C LYS A 109 0.75 -9.44 -5.80
N PHE A 110 1.95 -9.87 -6.11
CA PHE A 110 2.56 -9.79 -7.43
C PHE A 110 2.04 -10.88 -8.37
N PRO A 111 2.20 -10.72 -9.71
CA PRO A 111 1.79 -11.75 -10.68
C PRO A 111 2.44 -13.12 -10.45
N ASP A 112 3.65 -13.15 -9.88
CA ASP A 112 4.39 -14.37 -9.55
C ASP A 112 3.95 -15.02 -8.22
N GLY A 113 2.94 -14.46 -7.55
CA GLY A 113 2.37 -14.95 -6.30
C GLY A 113 3.04 -14.43 -5.03
N ARG A 114 4.14 -13.69 -5.12
CA ARG A 114 4.76 -13.05 -3.94
C ARG A 114 3.78 -12.09 -3.29
N TYR A 115 3.65 -12.17 -1.97
CA TYR A 115 2.85 -11.27 -1.15
C TYR A 115 3.76 -10.45 -0.25
N ILE A 116 3.75 -9.13 -0.40
CA ILE A 116 4.64 -8.21 0.32
C ILE A 116 3.80 -7.15 1.03
N LYS A 117 3.90 -7.14 2.35
CA LYS A 117 3.30 -6.09 3.19
C LYS A 117 4.09 -4.79 3.02
N VAL A 118 3.36 -3.70 2.82
CA VAL A 118 3.93 -2.36 2.61
C VAL A 118 3.62 -1.44 3.78
N GLY A 119 2.62 -1.74 4.57
CA GLY A 119 2.03 -0.94 5.64
C GLY A 119 2.94 0.10 6.33
N PHE A 120 2.49 0.71 7.38
CA PHE A 120 3.31 1.66 8.13
C PHE A 120 4.62 1.01 8.58
N ILE A 121 5.74 1.54 8.10
CA ILE A 121 7.07 1.08 8.43
C ILE A 121 7.66 2.11 9.41
N ASP A 122 8.16 1.66 10.56
CA ASP A 122 8.87 2.52 11.49
C ASP A 122 10.20 3.03 10.88
N ALA A 123 10.87 3.94 11.57
CA ALA A 123 12.13 4.50 11.12
C ALA A 123 13.25 3.43 10.95
N GLN A 124 13.07 2.26 11.54
CA GLN A 124 14.00 1.11 11.48
C GLN A 124 13.64 0.15 10.36
N GLY A 125 12.50 0.34 9.66
CA GLY A 125 12.05 -0.53 8.57
C GLY A 125 11.22 -1.72 9.03
N ASN A 126 10.81 -1.77 10.31
CA ASN A 126 9.89 -2.78 10.81
C ASN A 126 8.46 -2.37 10.47
N GLY A 127 7.64 -3.33 10.04
CA GLY A 127 6.22 -3.07 9.86
C GLY A 127 5.59 -2.69 11.20
N ILE A 128 5.00 -1.51 11.29
CA ILE A 128 4.18 -1.15 12.43
C ILE A 128 2.88 -1.94 12.28
N GLU A 129 2.60 -2.83 13.21
CA GLU A 129 1.29 -3.48 13.24
C GLU A 129 0.19 -2.39 13.34
N PRO A 130 -0.89 -2.53 12.55
CA PRO A 130 -2.03 -1.66 12.72
C PRO A 130 -2.50 -1.71 14.18
N PRO A 131 -3.07 -0.63 14.72
CA PRO A 131 -3.53 -0.59 16.09
C PRO A 131 -4.43 -1.78 16.40
N ALA A 132 -4.24 -2.39 17.56
CA ALA A 132 -4.94 -3.60 18.00
C ALA A 132 -6.46 -3.47 17.81
N GLY A 133 -7.05 -4.36 17.02
CA GLY A 133 -8.47 -4.34 16.64
C GLY A 133 -8.73 -4.39 15.13
N VAL A 134 -7.71 -4.13 14.31
CA VAL A 134 -7.81 -4.32 12.86
C VAL A 134 -7.31 -5.72 12.54
N GLY A 135 -8.21 -6.70 12.54
CA GLY A 135 -7.91 -8.05 12.06
C GLY A 135 -7.54 -7.99 10.60
N ILE A 136 -6.30 -8.32 10.26
CA ILE A 136 -5.90 -8.56 8.87
C ILE A 136 -6.61 -9.85 8.46
N PRO A 137 -7.52 -9.85 7.47
CA PRO A 137 -8.07 -11.08 6.94
C PRO A 137 -6.89 -11.91 6.43
N ALA A 138 -6.80 -13.20 6.84
CA ALA A 138 -5.82 -14.11 6.28
C ALA A 138 -5.93 -14.09 4.75
N ALA A 139 -4.79 -13.98 4.06
CA ALA A 139 -4.76 -14.00 2.61
C ALA A 139 -5.58 -15.22 2.12
N PRO A 140 -6.53 -15.05 1.16
CA PRO A 140 -7.27 -16.19 0.64
C PRO A 140 -6.26 -17.14 -0.03
N GLY A 141 -6.00 -18.29 0.60
CA GLY A 141 -5.07 -19.29 0.08
C GLY A 141 -4.08 -19.91 1.08
N ALA A 142 -3.96 -19.39 2.30
CA ALA A 142 -3.22 -20.06 3.37
C ALA A 142 -4.09 -21.15 4.04
N GLY A 143 -4.66 -22.04 3.24
CA GLY A 143 -5.33 -23.25 3.70
C GLY A 143 -4.29 -24.23 4.20
N GLY A 144 -4.30 -24.48 5.51
CA GLY A 144 -3.43 -25.41 6.17
C GLY A 144 -3.53 -26.82 5.58
N GLY A 145 -2.42 -27.31 5.04
CA GLY A 145 -2.18 -28.72 4.86
C GLY A 145 -1.90 -29.38 6.18
N GLY A 146 -2.94 -29.63 6.96
CA GLY A 146 -2.88 -30.54 8.11
C GLY A 146 -2.90 -31.98 7.62
N GLY A 147 -1.75 -32.54 7.30
CA GLY A 147 -1.56 -33.95 7.07
C GLY A 147 -1.46 -34.70 8.38
N GLY A 148 -2.56 -35.14 8.93
CA GLY A 148 -2.58 -36.21 9.90
C GLY A 148 -2.31 -37.53 9.19
N GLY A 149 -1.21 -38.17 9.46
CA GLY A 149 -0.92 -39.54 9.10
C GLY A 149 -0.74 -40.34 10.37
N GLY A 150 -1.75 -41.01 10.77
CA GLY A 150 -1.63 -42.13 11.69
C GLY A 150 -1.74 -43.43 10.92
N PHE A 151 -1.00 -44.37 11.40
CA PHE A 151 -0.85 -45.81 11.22
C PHE A 151 0.35 -46.20 10.35
#